data_e2696fcb2e2d4e79e4cb3ce0b4cfcf6a
#
_entry.id   e2696fcb2e2d4e79e4cb3ce0b4cfcf6a
#
_cell.length_a   1.000
_cell.length_b   1.000
_cell.length_c   1.000
_cell.angle_alpha   90.00
_cell.angle_beta   90.00
_cell.angle_gamma   90.00
#
_symmetry.space_group_name_H-M   'P 1'
#
loop_
_entity.id
_entity.type
_entity.pdbx_description
1 polymer ?
#
loop_
_entity_poly.entity_id
_entity_poly.type
_entity_poly.pdbx_seq_one_letter_code
_entity_poly.pdbx_strand_id
1 'polypeptide(L)'
;KRFPSFNIRMRKGLFWYYFETNAKKRPIVKPDINNPCAPIKWQDNNGFLLRVFYYDKRIAIDYFHSLTDGTGAMVFLKTLTAQYLHLKGYEIPAKDGVLDVNEQPDSEEIEDSFGRYANSKQRGRASEPKAYHMKSTKLDDKDISIIAGITSLDKIKQLAKKNNSTITEYLAALLLYSFYKQKEKE
;
A
#
# COMPACT_ATOMS: atom_id res chain seq x y z
N LYS A 1 10.85 1.61 16.88
CA LYS A 1 11.95 0.62 16.98
C LYS A 1 11.61 -0.61 16.14
N ARG A 2 10.37 -1.15 16.23
CA ARG A 2 9.94 -2.38 15.52
C ARG A 2 9.90 -2.24 13.99
N PHE A 3 9.66 -1.06 13.48
CA PHE A 3 9.57 -0.77 12.04
C PHE A 3 10.63 0.28 11.63
N PRO A 4 11.92 -0.06 11.55
CA PRO A 4 12.97 0.90 11.24
C PRO A 4 12.85 1.49 9.83
N SER A 5 12.37 0.73 8.84
CA SER A 5 12.12 1.19 7.47
C SER A 5 11.10 2.33 7.37
N PHE A 6 10.20 2.46 8.33
CA PHE A 6 9.25 3.58 8.42
C PHE A 6 9.80 4.80 9.16
N ASN A 7 10.93 4.66 9.83
CA ASN A 7 11.57 5.74 10.60
C ASN A 7 12.72 6.39 9.83
N ILE A 8 12.50 6.66 8.55
CA ILE A 8 13.48 7.26 7.66
C ILE A 8 12.94 8.54 7.02
N ARG A 9 13.87 9.36 6.54
CA ARG A 9 13.59 10.55 5.73
C ARG A 9 14.44 10.55 4.48
N MET A 10 13.94 11.18 3.43
CA MET A 10 14.67 11.36 2.18
C MET A 10 15.57 12.59 2.25
N ARG A 11 16.77 12.46 1.76
CA ARG A 11 17.74 13.54 1.58
C ARG A 11 18.13 13.66 0.12
N LYS A 12 18.40 14.88 -0.29
CA LYS A 12 18.95 15.17 -1.61
C LYS A 12 20.48 15.22 -1.51
N GLY A 13 21.16 14.34 -2.23
CA GLY A 13 22.59 14.45 -2.51
C GLY A 13 22.87 15.37 -3.71
N LEU A 14 24.09 15.33 -4.24
CA LEU A 14 24.46 16.14 -5.41
C LEU A 14 23.69 15.71 -6.67
N PHE A 15 23.61 14.40 -6.93
CA PHE A 15 23.01 13.83 -8.14
C PHE A 15 21.93 12.78 -7.87
N TRP A 16 21.71 12.39 -6.59
CA TRP A 16 20.77 11.33 -6.19
C TRP A 16 20.06 11.66 -4.89
N TYR A 17 19.02 10.91 -4.58
CA TYR A 17 18.37 10.93 -3.27
C TYR A 17 18.81 9.71 -2.47
N TYR A 18 18.88 9.84 -1.16
CA TYR A 18 19.18 8.74 -0.24
C TYR A 18 18.31 8.83 1.01
N PHE A 19 18.21 7.72 1.72
CA PHE A 19 17.48 7.63 2.96
C PHE A 19 18.41 7.69 4.16
N GLU A 20 17.96 8.34 5.22
CA GLU A 20 18.63 8.34 6.50
C GLU A 20 17.63 8.21 7.64
N THR A 21 18.04 7.70 8.80
CA THR A 21 17.18 7.57 9.98
C THR A 21 16.66 8.93 10.44
N ASN A 22 15.36 9.01 10.74
CA ASN A 22 14.69 10.21 11.25
C ASN A 22 14.53 10.15 12.78
N ALA A 23 15.65 10.11 13.51
CA ALA A 23 15.68 9.80 14.95
C ALA A 23 15.05 10.87 15.85
N LYS A 24 14.92 12.12 15.40
CA LYS A 24 14.58 13.27 16.26
C LYS A 24 13.12 13.73 16.18
N LYS A 25 12.33 13.18 15.26
CA LYS A 25 10.97 13.67 14.99
C LYS A 25 9.98 12.52 15.06
N ARG A 26 8.69 12.86 15.05
CA ARG A 26 7.58 11.91 14.97
C ARG A 26 6.70 12.28 13.78
N PRO A 27 6.06 11.32 13.12
CA PRO A 27 5.08 11.61 12.09
C PRO A 27 3.90 12.38 12.69
N ILE A 28 3.31 13.26 11.89
CA ILE A 28 2.13 14.03 12.30
C ILE A 28 0.89 13.22 11.94
N VAL A 29 0.05 12.95 12.94
CA VAL A 29 -1.26 12.31 12.75
C VAL A 29 -2.28 13.40 12.45
N LYS A 30 -3.06 13.28 11.37
CA LYS A 30 -4.01 14.28 10.88
C LYS A 30 -5.42 13.70 10.72
N PRO A 31 -6.47 14.54 10.80
CA PRO A 31 -7.79 14.12 10.33
C PRO A 31 -7.77 13.76 8.85
N ASP A 32 -8.55 12.74 8.46
CA ASP A 32 -8.69 12.29 7.08
C ASP A 32 -9.80 13.10 6.39
N ILE A 33 -9.46 14.29 5.93
CA ILE A 33 -10.39 15.25 5.33
C ILE A 33 -10.10 15.50 3.83
N ASN A 34 -9.05 14.89 3.29
CA ASN A 34 -8.57 15.16 1.95
C ASN A 34 -8.71 13.95 1.03
N ASN A 35 -8.51 14.20 -0.26
CA ASN A 35 -8.42 13.17 -1.28
C ASN A 35 -7.31 12.15 -0.91
N PRO A 36 -7.62 10.85 -0.87
CA PRO A 36 -6.60 9.82 -0.67
C PRO A 36 -5.55 9.88 -1.80
N CYS A 37 -4.35 9.43 -1.50
CA CYS A 37 -3.23 9.39 -2.44
C CYS A 37 -2.73 10.76 -2.96
N ALA A 38 -3.08 11.87 -2.31
CA ALA A 38 -2.43 13.14 -2.61
C ALA A 38 -0.90 13.05 -2.39
N PRO A 39 -0.07 13.71 -3.20
CA PRO A 39 1.38 13.65 -3.06
C PRO A 39 1.86 13.92 -1.64
N ILE A 40 2.77 13.10 -1.13
CA ILE A 40 3.32 13.26 0.22
C ILE A 40 4.33 14.42 0.20
N LYS A 41 3.93 15.54 0.77
CA LYS A 41 4.85 16.64 1.06
C LYS A 41 5.60 16.32 2.36
N TRP A 42 6.72 15.63 2.25
CA TRP A 42 7.50 15.17 3.39
C TRP A 42 8.00 16.30 4.29
N GLN A 43 8.17 17.51 3.75
CA GLN A 43 8.52 18.71 4.53
C GLN A 43 7.43 19.03 5.57
N ASP A 44 6.16 18.84 5.22
CA ASP A 44 5.00 19.16 6.08
C ASP A 44 4.70 18.02 7.08
N ASN A 45 5.47 16.95 7.07
CA ASN A 45 5.29 15.79 7.93
C ASN A 45 6.59 15.43 8.69
N ASN A 46 7.34 16.44 9.13
CA ASN A 46 8.60 16.24 9.85
C ASN A 46 9.63 15.38 9.09
N GLY A 47 9.54 15.31 7.76
CA GLY A 47 10.42 14.53 6.90
C GLY A 47 10.01 13.07 6.71
N PHE A 48 8.94 12.61 7.35
CA PHE A 48 8.46 11.24 7.17
C PHE A 48 7.83 11.02 5.80
N LEU A 49 8.09 9.85 5.24
CA LEU A 49 7.55 9.39 3.96
C LEU A 49 6.26 8.57 4.11
N LEU A 50 5.66 8.60 5.27
CA LEU A 50 4.35 8.04 5.56
C LEU A 50 3.47 9.10 6.22
N ARG A 51 2.16 8.98 6.04
CA ARG A 51 1.15 9.79 6.75
C ARG A 51 0.20 8.85 7.46
N VAL A 52 -0.24 9.27 8.63
CA VAL A 52 -1.27 8.57 9.41
C VAL A 52 -2.46 9.49 9.54
N PHE A 53 -3.64 8.97 9.21
CA PHE A 53 -4.89 9.70 9.28
C PHE A 53 -5.90 8.99 10.17
N TYR A 54 -6.83 9.74 10.70
CA TYR A 54 -7.97 9.21 11.43
C TYR A 54 -9.27 9.90 11.02
N TYR A 55 -10.35 9.15 11.01
CA TYR A 55 -11.71 9.67 10.84
C TYR A 55 -12.70 8.70 11.50
N ASP A 56 -13.48 9.17 12.47
CA ASP A 56 -14.42 8.36 13.24
C ASP A 56 -13.76 7.05 13.74
N LYS A 57 -14.13 5.91 13.19
CA LYS A 57 -13.61 4.58 13.54
C LYS A 57 -12.54 4.07 12.55
N ARG A 58 -12.01 4.92 11.71
CA ARG A 58 -11.03 4.56 10.69
C ARG A 58 -9.66 5.10 11.04
N ILE A 59 -8.64 4.26 10.93
CA ILE A 59 -7.23 4.62 10.84
C ILE A 59 -6.78 4.33 9.40
N ALA A 60 -6.15 5.28 8.75
CA ALA A 60 -5.62 5.13 7.41
C ALA A 60 -4.14 5.55 7.37
N ILE A 61 -3.39 4.96 6.45
CA ILE A 61 -2.02 5.32 6.17
C ILE A 61 -1.83 5.55 4.68
N ASP A 62 -1.05 6.56 4.34
CA ASP A 62 -0.43 6.73 3.03
C ASP A 62 1.08 6.61 3.21
N TYR A 63 1.78 6.02 2.25
CA TYR A 63 3.22 5.87 2.34
C TYR A 63 3.87 5.92 0.96
N PHE A 64 5.11 6.36 0.93
CA PHE A 64 5.94 6.31 -0.26
C PHE A 64 6.37 4.86 -0.50
N HIS A 65 6.08 4.32 -1.66
CA HIS A 65 6.17 2.87 -1.94
C HIS A 65 7.58 2.26 -1.80
N SER A 66 8.63 3.09 -1.78
CA SER A 66 9.98 2.60 -1.49
C SER A 66 10.23 2.25 0.00
N LEU A 67 9.29 2.55 0.92
CA LEU A 67 9.40 2.13 2.32
C LEU A 67 9.08 0.65 2.50
N THR A 68 8.10 0.15 1.76
CA THR A 68 7.59 -1.21 1.84
C THR A 68 6.61 -1.48 0.70
N ASP A 69 6.27 -2.74 0.51
CA ASP A 69 5.16 -3.17 -0.34
C ASP A 69 3.80 -3.14 0.39
N GLY A 70 2.75 -3.59 -0.29
CA GLY A 70 1.40 -3.64 0.28
C GLY A 70 1.29 -4.59 1.48
N THR A 71 2.05 -5.69 1.49
CA THR A 71 2.04 -6.67 2.59
C THR A 71 2.66 -6.07 3.84
N GLY A 72 3.85 -5.49 3.73
CA GLY A 72 4.51 -4.84 4.85
C GLY A 72 3.73 -3.63 5.39
N ALA A 73 3.09 -2.84 4.51
CA ALA A 73 2.21 -1.76 4.92
C ALA A 73 0.98 -2.26 5.71
N MET A 74 0.41 -3.41 5.31
CA MET A 74 -0.71 -4.01 6.02
C MET A 74 -0.29 -4.52 7.41
N VAL A 75 0.88 -5.13 7.54
CA VAL A 75 1.45 -5.54 8.82
C VAL A 75 1.67 -4.32 9.73
N PHE A 76 2.23 -3.24 9.18
CA PHE A 76 2.38 -1.98 9.92
C PHE A 76 1.03 -1.42 10.38
N LEU A 77 0.02 -1.34 9.51
CA LEU A 77 -1.30 -0.80 9.83
C LEU A 77 -2.01 -1.66 10.89
N LYS A 78 -1.96 -2.98 10.77
CA LYS A 78 -2.52 -3.91 11.77
C LYS A 78 -1.85 -3.72 13.13
N THR A 79 -0.53 -3.64 13.18
CA THR A 79 0.23 -3.45 14.42
C THR A 79 -0.05 -2.08 15.03
N LEU A 80 -0.11 -1.02 14.23
CA LEU A 80 -0.49 0.32 14.68
C LEU A 80 -1.89 0.34 15.29
N THR A 81 -2.85 -0.30 14.63
CA THR A 81 -4.23 -0.39 15.11
C THR A 81 -4.34 -1.22 16.38
N ALA A 82 -3.61 -2.34 16.48
CA ALA A 82 -3.54 -3.16 17.69
C ALA A 82 -2.97 -2.37 18.88
N GLN A 83 -1.91 -1.59 18.66
CA GLN A 83 -1.34 -0.73 19.69
C GLN A 83 -2.29 0.39 20.12
N TYR A 84 -3.02 0.99 19.19
CA TYR A 84 -4.06 1.96 19.51
C TYR A 84 -5.16 1.33 20.39
N LEU A 85 -5.63 0.13 20.04
CA LEU A 85 -6.64 -0.60 20.82
C LEU A 85 -6.09 -1.02 22.19
N HIS A 86 -4.83 -1.44 22.27
CA HIS A 86 -4.17 -1.74 23.55
C HIS A 86 -4.16 -0.53 24.49
N LEU A 87 -3.85 0.66 23.98
CA LEU A 87 -3.93 1.91 24.76
C LEU A 87 -5.36 2.28 25.19
N LYS A 88 -6.37 1.68 24.57
CA LYS A 88 -7.78 1.77 24.96
C LYS A 88 -8.23 0.68 25.94
N GLY A 89 -7.32 -0.21 26.37
CA GLY A 89 -7.60 -1.27 27.33
C GLY A 89 -8.04 -2.61 26.70
N TYR A 90 -7.89 -2.77 25.38
CA TYR A 90 -8.17 -4.05 24.71
C TYR A 90 -6.90 -4.88 24.60
N GLU A 91 -7.00 -6.19 24.85
CA GLU A 91 -5.90 -7.12 24.60
C GLU A 91 -5.96 -7.65 23.18
N ILE A 92 -4.97 -7.30 22.38
CA ILE A 92 -4.83 -7.76 20.99
C ILE A 92 -3.54 -8.59 20.90
N PRO A 93 -3.64 -9.91 20.64
CA PRO A 93 -2.45 -10.76 20.56
C PRO A 93 -1.60 -10.46 19.33
N ALA A 94 -0.28 -10.64 19.47
CA ALA A 94 0.69 -10.53 18.37
C ALA A 94 0.61 -11.78 17.48
N LYS A 95 -0.35 -11.81 16.54
CA LYS A 95 -0.57 -12.88 15.57
C LYS A 95 -1.27 -12.34 14.33
N ASP A 96 -1.34 -13.14 13.28
CA ASP A 96 -2.09 -12.83 12.04
C ASP A 96 -1.66 -11.51 11.38
N GLY A 97 -0.36 -11.20 11.43
CA GLY A 97 0.24 -9.98 10.88
C GLY A 97 0.24 -8.80 11.86
N VAL A 98 -0.09 -9.02 13.13
CA VAL A 98 0.19 -8.08 14.22
C VAL A 98 1.51 -8.47 14.87
N LEU A 99 2.48 -7.55 14.91
CA LEU A 99 3.80 -7.79 15.49
C LEU A 99 3.87 -7.29 16.94
N ASP A 100 4.70 -7.95 17.75
CA ASP A 100 5.03 -7.42 19.08
C ASP A 100 5.97 -6.22 18.93
N VAL A 101 5.54 -5.07 19.43
CA VAL A 101 6.31 -3.81 19.35
C VAL A 101 7.53 -3.79 20.26
N ASN A 102 7.63 -4.72 21.22
CA ASN A 102 8.75 -4.87 22.14
C ASN A 102 9.87 -5.72 21.53
N GLU A 103 9.58 -6.55 20.55
CA GLU A 103 10.59 -7.33 19.83
C GLU A 103 11.42 -6.47 18.89
N GLN A 104 12.66 -6.86 18.70
CA GLN A 104 13.51 -6.27 17.65
C GLN A 104 13.14 -6.90 16.29
N PRO A 105 13.23 -6.15 15.19
CA PRO A 105 13.02 -6.74 13.87
C PRO A 105 14.18 -7.70 13.54
N ASP A 106 13.85 -8.80 12.87
CA ASP A 106 14.86 -9.68 12.29
C ASP A 106 15.57 -9.00 11.13
N SER A 107 16.81 -9.42 10.86
CA SER A 107 17.60 -8.88 9.75
C SER A 107 16.90 -9.07 8.40
N GLU A 108 16.19 -10.18 8.21
CA GLU A 108 15.43 -10.47 6.98
C GLU A 108 14.20 -9.57 6.78
N GLU A 109 13.64 -9.01 7.86
CA GLU A 109 12.54 -8.05 7.78
C GLU A 109 12.97 -6.66 7.30
N ILE A 110 14.25 -6.34 7.39
CA ILE A 110 14.78 -5.01 7.10
C ILE A 110 15.78 -4.99 5.93
N GLU A 111 16.16 -6.15 5.40
CA GLU A 111 17.10 -6.23 4.28
C GLU A 111 16.45 -5.84 2.94
N ASP A 112 17.25 -5.30 2.04
CA ASP A 112 16.90 -5.22 0.62
C ASP A 112 17.17 -6.58 -0.04
N SER A 113 16.12 -7.40 -0.12
CA SER A 113 16.20 -8.74 -0.69
C SER A 113 16.43 -8.75 -2.22
N PHE A 114 16.26 -7.62 -2.91
CA PHE A 114 16.46 -7.54 -4.35
C PHE A 114 17.88 -7.98 -4.75
N GLY A 115 18.90 -7.50 -4.04
CA GLY A 115 20.29 -7.87 -4.31
C GLY A 115 20.59 -9.37 -4.14
N ARG A 116 19.86 -10.04 -3.23
CA ARG A 116 19.98 -11.49 -2.96
C ARG A 116 19.32 -12.35 -4.04
N TYR A 117 18.13 -11.97 -4.50
CA TYR A 117 17.29 -12.80 -5.36
C TYR A 117 17.28 -12.36 -6.83
N ALA A 118 17.74 -11.13 -7.13
CA ALA A 118 17.81 -10.65 -8.51
C ALA A 118 18.82 -11.43 -9.33
N ASN A 119 18.36 -12.12 -10.36
CA ASN A 119 19.22 -12.84 -11.29
C ASN A 119 19.60 -11.90 -12.45
N SER A 120 20.83 -11.40 -12.45
CA SER A 120 21.36 -10.51 -13.51
C SER A 120 21.44 -11.14 -14.91
N LYS A 121 21.29 -12.47 -15.01
CA LYS A 121 21.34 -13.20 -16.29
C LYS A 121 20.00 -13.13 -17.07
N GLN A 122 18.91 -12.77 -16.43
CA GLN A 122 17.60 -12.58 -17.12
C GLN A 122 17.46 -11.16 -17.67
N ARG A 123 18.37 -10.73 -18.53
CA ARG A 123 18.24 -9.50 -19.32
C ARG A 123 17.54 -9.75 -20.64
N GLY A 124 16.31 -10.22 -20.60
CA GLY A 124 15.44 -10.25 -21.75
C GLY A 124 14.33 -9.23 -21.58
N ARG A 125 14.37 -8.10 -22.29
CA ARG A 125 13.17 -7.31 -22.50
C ARG A 125 12.27 -8.14 -23.43
N ALA A 126 11.32 -8.87 -22.84
CA ALA A 126 10.21 -9.36 -23.61
C ALA A 126 9.48 -8.12 -24.20
N SER A 127 9.37 -8.06 -25.52
CA SER A 127 8.55 -7.04 -26.16
C SER A 127 7.09 -7.39 -25.90
N GLU A 128 6.48 -6.69 -24.94
CA GLU A 128 5.07 -6.84 -24.67
C GLU A 128 4.23 -6.12 -25.74
N PRO A 129 3.09 -6.68 -26.15
CA PRO A 129 2.17 -5.99 -27.04
C PRO A 129 1.64 -4.71 -26.38
N LYS A 130 1.27 -3.71 -27.21
CA LYS A 130 0.69 -2.47 -26.70
C LYS A 130 -0.58 -2.75 -25.92
N ALA A 131 -0.67 -2.19 -24.70
CA ALA A 131 -1.87 -2.26 -23.90
C ALA A 131 -3.04 -1.53 -24.57
N TYR A 132 -4.26 -2.02 -24.33
CA TYR A 132 -5.46 -1.29 -24.71
C TYR A 132 -5.61 -0.06 -23.81
N HIS A 133 -5.84 1.10 -24.42
CA HIS A 133 -6.12 2.35 -23.72
C HIS A 133 -7.56 2.76 -23.99
N MET A 134 -8.37 2.85 -22.94
CA MET A 134 -9.74 3.37 -23.05
C MET A 134 -9.73 4.84 -23.49
N LYS A 135 -10.59 5.19 -24.41
CA LYS A 135 -10.87 6.59 -24.72
C LYS A 135 -11.80 7.16 -23.66
N SER A 136 -11.35 8.15 -22.95
CA SER A 136 -12.14 8.83 -21.91
C SER A 136 -11.68 10.26 -21.73
N THR A 137 -12.53 11.08 -21.10
CA THR A 137 -12.11 12.39 -20.62
C THR A 137 -11.10 12.19 -19.49
N LYS A 138 -9.90 12.74 -19.66
CA LYS A 138 -8.87 12.68 -18.62
C LYS A 138 -9.24 13.62 -17.48
N LEU A 139 -9.02 13.15 -16.26
CA LEU A 139 -8.98 14.02 -15.08
C LEU A 139 -7.67 14.84 -15.10
N ASP A 140 -7.64 15.92 -14.37
CA ASP A 140 -6.38 16.64 -14.15
C ASP A 140 -5.35 15.72 -13.48
N ASP A 141 -4.07 15.92 -13.78
CA ASP A 141 -2.97 15.04 -13.34
C ASP A 141 -2.88 14.82 -11.81
N LYS A 142 -3.59 15.64 -11.06
CA LYS A 142 -3.63 15.57 -9.59
C LYS A 142 -4.91 14.96 -9.03
N ASP A 143 -5.87 14.67 -9.90
CA ASP A 143 -7.18 14.16 -9.47
C ASP A 143 -7.25 12.66 -9.60
N ILE A 144 -7.75 12.02 -8.55
CA ILE A 144 -8.01 10.59 -8.48
C ILE A 144 -9.50 10.41 -8.23
N SER A 145 -10.17 9.67 -9.11
CA SER A 145 -11.55 9.23 -8.90
C SER A 145 -11.57 7.82 -8.34
N ILE A 146 -12.28 7.64 -7.24
CA ILE A 146 -12.46 6.34 -6.59
C ILE A 146 -13.93 5.97 -6.66
N ILE A 147 -14.20 4.78 -7.20
CA ILE A 147 -15.52 4.17 -7.19
C ILE A 147 -15.47 3.00 -6.20
N ALA A 148 -16.29 3.07 -5.16
CA ALA A 148 -16.41 2.01 -4.17
C ALA A 148 -17.75 1.29 -4.30
N GLY A 149 -17.73 -0.02 -4.12
CA GLY A 149 -18.93 -0.86 -4.12
C GLY A 149 -18.89 -1.87 -2.96
N ILE A 150 -20.03 -2.18 -2.40
CA ILE A 150 -20.20 -3.20 -1.37
C ILE A 150 -21.03 -4.34 -1.94
N THR A 151 -20.56 -5.56 -1.76
CA THR A 151 -21.24 -6.76 -2.21
C THR A 151 -21.17 -7.87 -1.16
N SER A 152 -22.10 -8.83 -1.25
CA SER A 152 -22.11 -10.00 -0.37
C SER A 152 -20.94 -10.92 -0.68
N LEU A 153 -20.11 -11.19 0.34
CA LEU A 153 -19.00 -12.13 0.23
C LEU A 153 -19.46 -13.53 -0.18
N ASP A 154 -20.59 -14.01 0.38
CA ASP A 154 -21.10 -15.34 0.09
C ASP A 154 -21.57 -15.47 -1.36
N LYS A 155 -22.23 -14.44 -1.89
CA LYS A 155 -22.64 -14.43 -3.31
C LYS A 155 -21.43 -14.46 -4.24
N ILE A 156 -20.40 -13.65 -3.96
CA ILE A 156 -19.15 -13.65 -4.76
C ILE A 156 -18.45 -15.01 -4.66
N LYS A 157 -18.34 -15.61 -3.48
CA LYS A 157 -17.78 -16.95 -3.31
C LYS A 157 -18.51 -18.00 -4.13
N GLN A 158 -19.85 -17.98 -4.10
CA GLN A 158 -20.68 -18.93 -4.89
C GLN A 158 -20.45 -18.76 -6.39
N LEU A 159 -20.41 -17.51 -6.89
CA LEU A 159 -20.15 -17.21 -8.30
C LEU A 159 -18.75 -17.64 -8.74
N ALA A 160 -17.73 -17.34 -7.95
CA ALA A 160 -16.36 -17.78 -8.22
C ALA A 160 -16.26 -19.30 -8.28
N LYS A 161 -16.83 -20.01 -7.27
CA LYS A 161 -16.86 -21.47 -7.23
C LYS A 161 -17.63 -22.08 -8.42
N LYS A 162 -18.76 -21.48 -8.82
CA LYS A 162 -19.52 -21.92 -10.02
C LYS A 162 -18.68 -21.84 -11.31
N ASN A 163 -17.73 -20.90 -11.36
CA ASN A 163 -16.82 -20.69 -12.49
C ASN A 163 -15.44 -21.37 -12.28
N ASN A 164 -15.29 -22.28 -11.32
CA ASN A 164 -14.05 -22.96 -10.98
C ASN A 164 -12.87 -22.00 -10.78
N SER A 165 -13.11 -20.86 -10.11
CA SER A 165 -12.13 -19.80 -9.91
C SER A 165 -12.07 -19.33 -8.46
N THR A 166 -10.98 -18.68 -8.09
CA THR A 166 -10.89 -17.91 -6.86
C THR A 166 -11.69 -16.59 -6.97
N ILE A 167 -11.99 -15.94 -5.85
CA ILE A 167 -12.65 -14.63 -5.86
C ILE A 167 -11.84 -13.61 -6.67
N THR A 168 -10.53 -13.61 -6.51
CA THR A 168 -9.63 -12.68 -7.21
C THR A 168 -9.66 -12.90 -8.72
N GLU A 169 -9.56 -14.16 -9.17
CA GLU A 169 -9.64 -14.50 -10.59
C GLU A 169 -11.01 -14.12 -11.17
N TYR A 170 -12.08 -14.40 -10.45
CA TYR A 170 -13.44 -14.07 -10.88
C TYR A 170 -13.61 -12.55 -11.05
N LEU A 171 -13.18 -11.75 -10.07
CA LEU A 171 -13.28 -10.30 -10.14
C LEU A 171 -12.35 -9.70 -11.22
N ALA A 172 -11.14 -10.23 -11.38
CA ALA A 172 -10.23 -9.84 -12.46
C ALA A 172 -10.82 -10.14 -13.85
N ALA A 173 -11.44 -11.33 -14.01
CA ALA A 173 -12.10 -11.70 -15.25
C ALA A 173 -13.29 -10.78 -15.57
N LEU A 174 -14.09 -10.39 -14.57
CA LEU A 174 -15.19 -9.41 -14.76
C LEU A 174 -14.66 -8.04 -15.19
N LEU A 175 -13.55 -7.59 -14.60
CA LEU A 175 -12.93 -6.32 -14.98
C LEU A 175 -12.45 -6.37 -16.43
N LEU A 176 -11.69 -7.40 -16.81
CA LEU A 176 -11.21 -7.60 -18.19
C LEU A 176 -12.36 -7.72 -19.20
N TYR A 177 -13.43 -8.43 -18.84
CA TYR A 177 -14.63 -8.52 -19.67
C TYR A 177 -15.32 -7.17 -19.84
N SER A 178 -15.33 -6.33 -18.84
CA SER A 178 -15.87 -4.98 -18.91
C SER A 178 -15.08 -4.11 -19.91
N PHE A 179 -13.75 -4.19 -19.88
CA PHE A 179 -12.90 -3.52 -20.87
C PHE A 179 -13.11 -4.06 -22.28
N TYR A 180 -13.23 -5.38 -22.43
CA TYR A 180 -13.51 -5.99 -23.72
C TYR A 180 -14.83 -5.47 -24.30
N LYS A 181 -15.90 -5.45 -23.49
CA LYS A 181 -17.21 -4.93 -23.91
C LYS A 181 -17.19 -3.44 -24.25
N GLN A 182 -16.34 -2.67 -23.61
CA GLN A 182 -16.19 -1.25 -23.96
C GLN A 182 -15.47 -1.08 -25.29
N LYS A 183 -14.41 -1.86 -25.53
CA LYS A 183 -13.69 -1.87 -26.79
C LYS A 183 -14.59 -2.22 -28.00
N GLU A 184 -15.56 -3.14 -27.82
CA GLU A 184 -16.50 -3.50 -28.89
C GLU A 184 -17.47 -2.35 -29.28
N LYS A 185 -17.60 -1.33 -28.44
CA LYS A 185 -18.48 -0.18 -28.64
C LYS A 185 -17.78 1.02 -29.25
N GLU A 186 -16.44 1.01 -29.29
CA GLU A 186 -15.60 2.06 -29.89
C GLU A 186 -15.33 1.79 -31.36
#